data_eb8c4081f65ee7e8d5d12de05e28dbe3
#
_entry.id   eb8c4081f65ee7e8d5d12de05e28dbe3
#
_cell.length_a   1.000
_cell.length_b   1.000
_cell.length_c   1.000
_cell.angle_alpha   90.00
_cell.angle_beta   90.00
_cell.angle_gamma   90.00
#
_symmetry.space_group_name_H-M   'P 1'
#
loop_
_entity.id
_entity.type
_entity.pdbx_description
1 polymer ?
#
loop_
_entity_poly.entity_id
_entity_poly.type
_entity_poly.pdbx_seq_one_letter_code
_entity_poly.pdbx_strand_id
1 'polypeptide(L)'
;QLAVLHHTLPLQLRGLKRGASQLVSYVSKEGEERQYAASRTQVFVSGIPYILYSLQSVASILEQGEIEVQQKLIRVLTHEIMNSLAPIVSLSNTLAENLSNDGAGDRYSNEEVQMVLSTISRRANGLMDFVQRYRTVSNIPRPDLENISIGRLMEDFQRMCVSMLREDCHVEYDVQCAETFVRLDSSQIEQVLINLMKNALETEATSVRVKVALSENGRHVVMSVEDNGGGISQEVVDNIFTPFFTTKEGGQGIGLAVCRQIVSNHGGLIGVENKS
;
A
#
# COMPACT_ATOMS: atom_id res chain seq x y z
N GLN A 1 -28.52 -15.82 20.51
CA GLN A 1 -28.88 -15.37 19.14
C GLN A 1 -28.07 -16.04 18.02
N LEU A 2 -26.99 -16.79 18.32
CA LEU A 2 -26.24 -17.58 17.33
C LEU A 2 -27.05 -18.74 16.70
N ALA A 3 -28.16 -19.14 17.31
CA ALA A 3 -29.05 -20.18 16.77
C ALA A 3 -29.85 -19.76 15.53
N VAL A 4 -29.83 -18.49 15.17
CA VAL A 4 -30.53 -17.94 13.98
C VAL A 4 -29.61 -17.91 12.76
N LEU A 5 -28.30 -18.07 12.94
CA LEU A 5 -27.32 -18.12 11.86
C LEU A 5 -27.20 -19.55 11.33
N HIS A 6 -27.37 -19.73 10.03
CA HIS A 6 -27.33 -20.95 9.24
C HIS A 6 -26.67 -22.19 9.86
N HIS A 7 -27.15 -23.40 9.58
CA HIS A 7 -26.71 -24.67 10.21
C HIS A 7 -25.22 -25.00 10.08
N THR A 8 -24.49 -24.45 9.11
CA THR A 8 -23.06 -24.72 8.89
C THR A 8 -22.12 -23.84 9.72
N LEU A 9 -22.51 -22.60 10.03
CA LEU A 9 -21.68 -21.65 10.77
C LEU A 9 -21.35 -22.12 12.19
N PRO A 10 -22.29 -22.72 12.97
CA PRO A 10 -21.98 -23.26 14.29
C PRO A 10 -20.93 -24.37 14.31
N LEU A 11 -20.82 -25.16 13.25
CA LEU A 11 -19.84 -26.25 13.13
C LEU A 11 -18.42 -25.70 12.92
N GLN A 12 -18.27 -24.70 12.05
CA GLN A 12 -16.98 -24.03 11.81
C GLN A 12 -16.48 -23.30 13.08
N LEU A 13 -17.39 -22.67 13.83
CA LEU A 13 -17.06 -21.96 15.07
C LEU A 13 -16.62 -22.89 16.20
N ARG A 14 -17.14 -24.12 16.26
CA ARG A 14 -16.76 -25.11 17.30
C ARG A 14 -15.31 -25.54 17.22
N GLY A 15 -14.70 -25.50 16.04
CA GLY A 15 -13.28 -25.84 15.80
C GLY A 15 -12.29 -24.74 16.20
N LEU A 16 -12.75 -23.54 16.53
CA LEU A 16 -11.87 -22.41 16.87
C LEU A 16 -11.13 -22.64 18.18
N LYS A 17 -9.80 -22.53 18.14
CA LYS A 17 -8.95 -22.56 19.33
C LYS A 17 -9.15 -21.27 20.14
N ARG A 18 -8.96 -21.37 21.46
CA ARG A 18 -9.05 -20.22 22.38
C ARG A 18 -8.00 -19.16 22.03
N GLY A 19 -8.44 -17.92 21.84
CA GLY A 19 -7.57 -16.78 21.50
C GLY A 19 -7.11 -16.73 20.02
N ALA A 20 -7.52 -17.70 19.18
CA ALA A 20 -7.24 -17.66 17.75
C ALA A 20 -8.35 -16.91 16.99
N SER A 21 -7.95 -16.17 15.97
CA SER A 21 -8.86 -15.60 14.97
C SER A 21 -8.78 -16.46 13.71
N GLN A 22 -9.92 -16.80 13.13
CA GLN A 22 -9.99 -17.61 11.90
C GLN A 22 -11.03 -17.01 10.94
N LEU A 23 -10.71 -17.05 9.65
CA LEU A 23 -11.67 -16.72 8.59
C LEU A 23 -12.70 -17.84 8.45
N VAL A 24 -13.99 -17.46 8.50
CA VAL A 24 -15.12 -18.36 8.27
C VAL A 24 -15.98 -17.80 7.15
N SER A 25 -16.32 -18.63 6.18
CA SER A 25 -17.21 -18.26 5.07
C SER A 25 -18.65 -18.66 5.41
N TYR A 26 -19.58 -17.77 5.08
CA TYR A 26 -21.01 -17.98 5.21
C TYR A 26 -21.71 -17.67 3.89
N VAL A 27 -22.49 -18.63 3.40
CA VAL A 27 -23.34 -18.41 2.23
C VAL A 27 -24.73 -17.99 2.71
N SER A 28 -25.17 -16.79 2.32
CA SER A 28 -26.48 -16.27 2.67
C SER A 28 -27.60 -17.08 1.99
N LYS A 29 -28.85 -16.92 2.45
CA LYS A 29 -30.02 -17.55 1.80
C LYS A 29 -30.22 -17.12 0.34
N GLU A 30 -29.62 -15.99 -0.04
CA GLU A 30 -29.66 -15.41 -1.38
C GLU A 30 -28.50 -15.88 -2.27
N GLY A 31 -27.63 -16.79 -1.75
CA GLY A 31 -26.50 -17.37 -2.48
C GLY A 31 -25.21 -16.52 -2.42
N GLU A 32 -25.20 -15.40 -1.69
CA GLU A 32 -24.01 -14.59 -1.50
C GLU A 32 -23.05 -15.22 -0.48
N GLU A 33 -21.80 -15.42 -0.86
CA GLU A 33 -20.75 -15.82 0.05
C GLU A 33 -20.18 -14.58 0.77
N ARG A 34 -20.25 -14.58 2.10
CA ARG A 34 -19.69 -13.53 2.94
C ARG A 34 -18.64 -14.11 3.87
N GLN A 35 -17.54 -13.41 4.03
CA GLN A 35 -16.43 -13.80 4.91
C GLN A 35 -16.47 -13.00 6.21
N TYR A 36 -16.22 -13.71 7.31
CA TYR A 36 -16.13 -13.13 8.64
C TYR A 36 -14.84 -13.56 9.32
N ALA A 37 -14.17 -12.65 10.00
CA ALA A 37 -13.16 -12.97 11.00
C ALA A 37 -13.89 -13.40 12.27
N ALA A 38 -13.73 -14.67 12.65
CA ALA A 38 -14.33 -15.25 13.85
C ALA A 38 -13.28 -15.38 14.94
N SER A 39 -13.57 -14.89 16.14
CA SER A 39 -12.74 -15.11 17.32
C SER A 39 -13.55 -15.78 18.44
N ARG A 40 -12.85 -16.57 19.28
CA ARG A 40 -13.44 -17.27 20.41
C ARG A 40 -12.78 -16.84 21.71
N THR A 41 -13.60 -16.32 22.64
CA THR A 41 -13.16 -15.90 23.98
C THR A 41 -14.00 -16.60 25.04
N GLN A 42 -13.39 -17.00 26.15
CA GLN A 42 -14.11 -17.51 27.31
C GLN A 42 -14.21 -16.40 28.36
N VAL A 43 -15.42 -16.09 28.80
CA VAL A 43 -15.71 -15.12 29.85
C VAL A 43 -16.41 -15.82 31.00
N PHE A 44 -16.20 -15.35 32.23
CA PHE A 44 -16.88 -15.84 33.42
C PHE A 44 -17.87 -14.78 33.91
N VAL A 45 -19.12 -15.19 34.05
CA VAL A 45 -20.17 -14.33 34.62
C VAL A 45 -20.70 -15.04 35.85
N SER A 46 -20.54 -14.44 37.01
CA SER A 46 -20.94 -15.01 38.31
C SER A 46 -20.37 -16.43 38.53
N GLY A 47 -19.12 -16.68 38.12
CA GLY A 47 -18.45 -17.99 38.25
C GLY A 47 -18.82 -19.03 37.19
N ILE A 48 -19.78 -18.73 36.31
CA ILE A 48 -20.20 -19.64 35.23
C ILE A 48 -19.41 -19.31 33.97
N PRO A 49 -18.76 -20.31 33.31
CA PRO A 49 -18.03 -20.06 32.07
C PRO A 49 -18.99 -19.91 30.87
N TYR A 50 -18.83 -18.84 30.12
CA TYR A 50 -19.50 -18.63 28.84
C TYR A 50 -18.46 -18.57 27.72
N ILE A 51 -18.83 -19.10 26.55
CA ILE A 51 -18.04 -18.97 25.33
C ILE A 51 -18.67 -17.89 24.48
N LEU A 52 -17.90 -16.83 24.25
CA LEU A 52 -18.27 -15.72 23.37
C LEU A 52 -17.60 -15.91 22.01
N TYR A 53 -18.40 -15.93 20.95
CA TYR A 53 -17.91 -15.86 19.58
C TYR A 53 -18.16 -14.45 19.05
N SER A 54 -17.11 -13.77 18.61
CA SER A 54 -17.19 -12.50 17.89
C SER A 54 -17.03 -12.78 16.40
N LEU A 55 -17.94 -12.23 15.59
CA LEU A 55 -17.91 -12.31 14.14
C LEU A 55 -17.83 -10.89 13.60
N GLN A 56 -16.75 -10.58 12.89
CA GLN A 56 -16.57 -9.29 12.24
C GLN A 56 -16.52 -9.50 10.75
N SER A 57 -17.34 -8.79 9.99
CA SER A 57 -17.34 -8.87 8.53
C SER A 57 -15.99 -8.43 7.97
N VAL A 58 -15.38 -9.23 7.09
CA VAL A 58 -14.13 -8.86 6.42
C VAL A 58 -14.34 -7.62 5.56
N ALA A 59 -15.50 -7.48 4.91
CA ALA A 59 -15.83 -6.28 4.14
C ALA A 59 -15.80 -5.02 5.02
N SER A 60 -16.35 -5.07 6.25
CA SER A 60 -16.32 -3.90 7.15
C SER A 60 -14.92 -3.59 7.70
N ILE A 61 -14.05 -4.59 7.86
CA ILE A 61 -12.65 -4.38 8.24
C ILE A 61 -11.90 -3.70 7.10
N LEU A 62 -12.13 -4.12 5.86
CA LEU A 62 -11.51 -3.51 4.68
C LEU A 62 -11.99 -2.07 4.49
N GLU A 63 -13.31 -1.82 4.58
CA GLU A 63 -13.87 -0.45 4.52
C GLU A 63 -13.31 0.47 5.61
N GLN A 64 -13.20 0.00 6.86
CA GLN A 64 -12.58 0.76 7.93
C GLN A 64 -11.11 1.06 7.64
N GLY A 65 -10.36 0.07 7.15
CA GLY A 65 -8.98 0.26 6.74
C GLY A 65 -8.82 1.28 5.60
N GLU A 66 -9.72 1.28 4.63
CA GLU A 66 -9.74 2.28 3.54
C GLU A 66 -10.03 3.68 4.06
N ILE A 67 -11.00 3.83 4.97
CA ILE A 67 -11.34 5.12 5.60
C ILE A 67 -10.15 5.65 6.40
N GLU A 68 -9.47 4.82 7.19
CA GLU A 68 -8.28 5.22 7.96
C GLU A 68 -7.14 5.67 7.05
N VAL A 69 -6.89 4.95 5.95
CA VAL A 69 -5.89 5.33 4.95
C VAL A 69 -6.27 6.67 4.29
N GLN A 70 -7.53 6.86 3.91
CA GLN A 70 -7.99 8.13 3.33
C GLN A 70 -7.84 9.30 4.32
N GLN A 71 -8.20 9.12 5.58
CA GLN A 71 -8.04 10.15 6.61
C GLN A 71 -6.57 10.50 6.85
N LYS A 72 -5.68 9.50 6.87
CA LYS A 72 -4.24 9.69 6.99
C LYS A 72 -3.68 10.44 5.78
N LEU A 73 -4.14 10.09 4.57
CA LEU A 73 -3.83 10.81 3.33
C LEU A 73 -4.22 12.28 3.37
N ILE A 74 -5.46 12.59 3.76
CA ILE A 74 -5.95 13.97 3.87
C ILE A 74 -5.11 14.76 4.88
N ARG A 75 -4.74 14.16 6.00
CA ARG A 75 -3.91 14.82 7.02
C ARG A 75 -2.51 15.14 6.50
N VAL A 76 -1.86 14.19 5.84
CA VAL A 76 -0.53 14.40 5.21
C VAL A 76 -0.63 15.47 4.12
N LEU A 77 -1.65 15.41 3.27
CA LEU A 77 -1.90 16.38 2.20
C LEU A 77 -2.05 17.80 2.77
N THR A 78 -2.89 17.96 3.79
CA THR A 78 -3.10 19.28 4.43
C THR A 78 -1.81 19.81 5.03
N HIS A 79 -1.03 18.96 5.70
CA HIS A 79 0.25 19.33 6.30
C HIS A 79 1.28 19.78 5.25
N GLU A 80 1.46 19.02 4.16
CA GLU A 80 2.42 19.34 3.10
C GLU A 80 2.02 20.59 2.29
N ILE A 81 0.70 20.76 2.03
CA ILE A 81 0.18 21.99 1.42
C ILE A 81 0.50 23.19 2.32
N MET A 82 0.20 23.13 3.61
CA MET A 82 0.46 24.23 4.53
C MET A 82 1.95 24.54 4.66
N ASN A 83 2.80 23.51 4.75
CA ASN A 83 4.26 23.66 4.82
C ASN A 83 4.86 24.31 3.55
N SER A 84 4.23 24.13 2.41
CA SER A 84 4.67 24.73 1.15
C SER A 84 4.07 26.12 0.92
N LEU A 85 2.80 26.33 1.24
CA LEU A 85 2.09 27.61 1.02
C LEU A 85 2.49 28.69 2.03
N ALA A 86 2.66 28.37 3.31
CA ALA A 86 2.94 29.38 4.33
C ALA A 86 4.24 30.16 4.04
N PRO A 87 5.37 29.54 3.66
CA PRO A 87 6.56 30.30 3.25
C PRO A 87 6.34 31.11 1.97
N ILE A 88 5.57 30.59 0.99
CA ILE A 88 5.28 31.32 -0.27
C ILE A 88 4.54 32.61 0.07
N VAL A 89 3.45 32.52 0.87
CA VAL A 89 2.65 33.70 1.26
C VAL A 89 3.50 34.68 2.06
N SER A 90 4.27 34.20 3.06
CA SER A 90 5.13 35.06 3.87
C SER A 90 6.15 35.81 3.02
N LEU A 91 6.90 35.09 2.16
CA LEU A 91 7.92 35.69 1.29
C LEU A 91 7.30 36.66 0.28
N SER A 92 6.12 36.34 -0.26
CA SER A 92 5.41 37.22 -1.20
C SER A 92 4.95 38.51 -0.51
N ASN A 93 4.41 38.45 0.71
CA ASN A 93 4.00 39.63 1.46
C ASN A 93 5.20 40.52 1.81
N THR A 94 6.28 39.92 2.31
CA THR A 94 7.50 40.65 2.64
C THR A 94 8.08 41.35 1.40
N LEU A 95 8.06 40.69 0.24
CA LEU A 95 8.51 41.28 -1.02
C LEU A 95 7.59 42.45 -1.46
N ALA A 96 6.27 42.27 -1.34
CA ALA A 96 5.28 43.28 -1.68
C ALA A 96 5.40 44.53 -0.77
N GLU A 97 5.59 44.35 0.54
CA GLU A 97 5.80 45.43 1.51
C GLU A 97 7.08 46.25 1.18
N ASN A 98 8.17 45.54 0.86
CA ASN A 98 9.43 46.19 0.49
C ASN A 98 9.35 46.95 -0.85
N LEU A 99 8.56 46.50 -1.80
CA LEU A 99 8.34 47.18 -3.10
C LEU A 99 7.37 48.36 -2.96
N SER A 100 6.50 48.39 -1.97
CA SER A 100 5.47 49.42 -1.75
C SER A 100 5.97 50.60 -0.89
N ASN A 101 7.05 50.41 -0.11
CA ASN A 101 7.60 51.43 0.77
C ASN A 101 8.55 52.35 -0.03
N ASP A 102 8.04 53.54 -0.47
CA ASP A 102 8.82 54.58 -1.13
C ASP A 102 9.76 55.35 -0.18
N GLY A 103 9.84 55.00 1.11
CA GLY A 103 10.69 55.63 2.12
C GLY A 103 12.10 55.03 2.19
N ALA A 104 13.10 55.85 2.49
CA ALA A 104 14.52 55.55 2.58
C ALA A 104 14.89 54.52 3.68
N GLY A 105 14.43 53.29 3.54
CA GLY A 105 14.79 52.11 4.34
C GLY A 105 15.26 50.97 3.41
N ASP A 106 16.13 50.14 3.89
CA ASP A 106 16.79 49.03 3.19
C ASP A 106 15.92 48.39 2.11
N ARG A 107 16.15 48.77 0.86
CA ARG A 107 15.53 48.09 -0.31
C ARG A 107 16.32 46.82 -0.53
N TYR A 108 15.58 45.73 -0.75
CA TYR A 108 16.21 44.48 -1.21
C TYR A 108 17.05 44.74 -2.46
N SER A 109 18.27 44.26 -2.47
CA SER A 109 19.07 44.21 -3.67
C SER A 109 18.41 43.30 -4.72
N ASN A 110 18.74 43.48 -5.99
CA ASN A 110 18.25 42.62 -7.07
C ASN A 110 18.58 41.14 -6.79
N GLU A 111 19.69 40.85 -6.12
CA GLU A 111 20.10 39.50 -5.74
C GLU A 111 19.19 38.90 -4.66
N GLU A 112 18.80 39.70 -3.66
CA GLU A 112 17.86 39.26 -2.61
C GLU A 112 16.46 39.02 -3.19
N VAL A 113 15.97 39.89 -4.09
CA VAL A 113 14.69 39.67 -4.80
C VAL A 113 14.74 38.37 -5.60
N GLN A 114 15.82 38.11 -6.33
CA GLN A 114 16.00 36.88 -7.10
C GLN A 114 16.01 35.64 -6.16
N MET A 115 16.67 35.71 -5.03
CA MET A 115 16.71 34.65 -4.05
C MET A 115 15.31 34.33 -3.49
N VAL A 116 14.52 35.34 -3.15
CA VAL A 116 13.13 35.20 -2.68
C VAL A 116 12.27 34.56 -3.77
N LEU A 117 12.30 35.08 -4.99
CA LEU A 117 11.54 34.53 -6.10
C LEU A 117 11.93 33.09 -6.45
N SER A 118 13.24 32.77 -6.42
CA SER A 118 13.72 31.42 -6.65
C SER A 118 13.23 30.44 -5.55
N THR A 119 13.15 30.91 -4.32
CA THR A 119 12.64 30.14 -3.19
C THR A 119 11.14 29.89 -3.31
N ILE A 120 10.36 30.91 -3.69
CA ILE A 120 8.93 30.79 -3.99
C ILE A 120 8.71 29.76 -5.10
N SER A 121 9.44 29.89 -6.23
CA SER A 121 9.34 28.98 -7.36
C SER A 121 9.65 27.53 -6.97
N ARG A 122 10.72 27.32 -6.22
CA ARG A 122 11.10 25.97 -5.73
C ARG A 122 10.03 25.36 -4.83
N ARG A 123 9.42 26.15 -3.93
CA ARG A 123 8.33 25.67 -3.05
C ARG A 123 7.06 25.36 -3.84
N ALA A 124 6.71 26.22 -4.82
CA ALA A 124 5.56 26.00 -5.69
C ALA A 124 5.72 24.72 -6.55
N ASN A 125 6.89 24.52 -7.15
CA ASN A 125 7.18 23.30 -7.91
C ASN A 125 7.13 22.06 -7.02
N GLY A 126 7.70 22.10 -5.81
CA GLY A 126 7.60 21.00 -4.84
C GLY A 126 6.16 20.66 -4.48
N LEU A 127 5.29 21.66 -4.34
CA LEU A 127 3.85 21.44 -4.10
C LEU A 127 3.16 20.82 -5.32
N MET A 128 3.47 21.28 -6.53
CA MET A 128 2.93 20.67 -7.76
C MET A 128 3.33 19.21 -7.90
N ASP A 129 4.60 18.88 -7.66
CA ASP A 129 5.10 17.52 -7.67
C ASP A 129 4.38 16.65 -6.61
N PHE A 130 4.15 17.20 -5.42
CA PHE A 130 3.41 16.51 -4.37
C PHE A 130 1.95 16.22 -4.77
N VAL A 131 1.24 17.21 -5.34
CA VAL A 131 -0.13 17.06 -5.82
C VAL A 131 -0.21 16.04 -6.95
N GLN A 132 0.75 16.04 -7.88
CA GLN A 132 0.81 15.04 -8.95
C GLN A 132 0.99 13.62 -8.39
N ARG A 133 1.86 13.45 -7.41
CA ARG A 133 2.07 12.18 -6.71
C ARG A 133 0.81 11.71 -5.98
N TYR A 134 0.12 12.61 -5.28
CA TYR A 134 -1.15 12.31 -4.63
C TYR A 134 -2.18 11.80 -5.63
N ARG A 135 -2.27 12.44 -6.80
CA ARG A 135 -3.17 12.03 -7.88
C ARG A 135 -2.91 10.60 -8.36
N THR A 136 -1.65 10.17 -8.39
CA THR A 136 -1.26 8.79 -8.78
C THR A 136 -1.80 7.76 -7.81
N VAL A 137 -1.84 8.06 -6.50
CA VAL A 137 -2.41 7.15 -5.48
C VAL A 137 -3.94 7.16 -5.49
N SER A 138 -4.54 8.36 -5.62
CA SER A 138 -6.01 8.53 -5.55
C SER A 138 -6.76 8.05 -6.79
N ASN A 139 -6.13 8.03 -7.95
CA ASN A 139 -6.79 7.79 -9.23
C ASN A 139 -6.33 6.50 -9.90
N ILE A 140 -6.16 5.42 -9.14
CA ILE A 140 -5.95 4.10 -9.74
C ILE A 140 -7.28 3.65 -10.35
N PRO A 141 -7.34 3.43 -11.67
CA PRO A 141 -8.57 3.03 -12.34
C PRO A 141 -9.02 1.64 -11.86
N ARG A 142 -10.31 1.36 -12.02
CA ARG A 142 -10.80 0.00 -11.80
C ARG A 142 -10.08 -0.96 -12.76
N PRO A 143 -9.69 -2.16 -12.28
CA PRO A 143 -8.98 -3.12 -13.13
C PRO A 143 -9.90 -3.63 -14.25
N ASP A 144 -9.35 -3.73 -15.45
CA ASP A 144 -9.96 -4.46 -16.55
C ASP A 144 -9.56 -5.94 -16.47
N LEU A 145 -10.43 -6.73 -15.85
CA LEU A 145 -10.13 -8.11 -15.51
C LEU A 145 -10.26 -9.05 -16.70
N GLU A 146 -9.13 -9.50 -17.22
CA GLU A 146 -9.04 -10.50 -18.29
C GLU A 146 -8.48 -11.84 -17.77
N ASN A 147 -8.72 -12.92 -18.51
CA ASN A 147 -8.13 -14.24 -18.25
C ASN A 147 -6.68 -14.25 -18.74
N ILE A 148 -5.71 -14.08 -17.83
CA ILE A 148 -4.29 -13.99 -18.15
C ILE A 148 -3.57 -15.25 -17.69
N SER A 149 -2.71 -15.83 -18.56
CA SER A 149 -1.77 -16.90 -18.19
C SER A 149 -0.67 -16.32 -17.32
N ILE A 150 -0.40 -16.98 -16.19
CA ILE A 150 0.69 -16.60 -15.29
C ILE A 150 2.05 -16.68 -15.99
N GLY A 151 2.26 -17.69 -16.83
CA GLY A 151 3.51 -17.83 -17.62
C GLY A 151 3.74 -16.59 -18.48
N ARG A 152 2.73 -16.16 -19.25
CA ARG A 152 2.83 -14.97 -20.12
C ARG A 152 3.09 -13.70 -19.31
N LEU A 153 2.36 -13.49 -18.23
CA LEU A 153 2.56 -12.34 -17.34
C LEU A 153 4.01 -12.27 -16.84
N MET A 154 4.55 -13.41 -16.43
CA MET A 154 5.93 -13.47 -15.91
C MET A 154 6.99 -13.29 -16.99
N GLU A 155 6.75 -13.77 -18.23
CA GLU A 155 7.62 -13.51 -19.38
C GLU A 155 7.67 -12.01 -19.73
N ASP A 156 6.50 -11.33 -19.74
CA ASP A 156 6.39 -9.89 -20.00
C ASP A 156 7.12 -9.11 -18.90
N PHE A 157 6.88 -9.46 -17.63
CA PHE A 157 7.58 -8.88 -16.49
C PHE A 157 9.10 -9.05 -16.56
N GLN A 158 9.60 -10.26 -16.89
CA GLN A 158 11.04 -10.53 -17.03
C GLN A 158 11.65 -9.62 -18.09
N ARG A 159 11.01 -9.48 -19.26
CA ARG A 159 11.48 -8.59 -20.33
C ARG A 159 11.59 -7.14 -19.89
N MET A 160 10.61 -6.65 -19.11
CA MET A 160 10.66 -5.29 -18.58
C MET A 160 11.77 -5.09 -17.57
N CYS A 161 12.08 -6.11 -16.76
CA CYS A 161 13.12 -6.02 -15.75
C CYS A 161 14.53 -5.95 -16.32
N VAL A 162 14.80 -6.46 -17.53
CA VAL A 162 16.16 -6.53 -18.11
C VAL A 162 16.91 -5.19 -18.04
N SER A 163 16.23 -4.09 -18.35
CA SER A 163 16.84 -2.74 -18.32
C SER A 163 17.07 -2.16 -16.91
N MET A 164 16.54 -2.82 -15.88
CA MET A 164 16.63 -2.36 -14.48
C MET A 164 17.66 -3.16 -13.69
N LEU A 165 18.12 -4.30 -14.23
CA LEU A 165 19.05 -5.19 -13.55
C LEU A 165 20.43 -4.53 -13.42
N ARG A 166 21.01 -4.69 -12.24
CA ARG A 166 22.41 -4.32 -11.97
C ARG A 166 23.31 -5.52 -12.27
N GLU A 167 24.52 -5.25 -12.73
CA GLU A 167 25.51 -6.31 -13.05
C GLU A 167 25.91 -7.14 -11.81
N ASP A 168 25.83 -6.54 -10.62
CA ASP A 168 26.21 -7.15 -9.34
C ASP A 168 25.03 -7.82 -8.60
N CYS A 169 23.82 -7.84 -9.20
CA CYS A 169 22.63 -8.43 -8.60
C CYS A 169 22.10 -9.61 -9.42
N HIS A 170 22.08 -10.80 -8.82
CA HIS A 170 21.51 -11.99 -9.43
C HIS A 170 19.99 -12.05 -9.21
N VAL A 171 19.22 -12.27 -10.28
CA VAL A 171 17.75 -12.42 -10.18
C VAL A 171 17.34 -13.82 -10.61
N GLU A 172 16.67 -14.53 -9.71
CA GLU A 172 16.11 -15.86 -9.92
C GLU A 172 14.58 -15.78 -10.07
N TYR A 173 14.03 -16.50 -11.04
CA TYR A 173 12.59 -16.61 -11.27
C TYR A 173 12.13 -18.05 -11.08
N ASP A 174 11.27 -18.30 -10.07
CA ASP A 174 10.67 -19.61 -9.78
C ASP A 174 9.15 -19.53 -10.04
N VAL A 175 8.73 -19.92 -11.22
CA VAL A 175 7.33 -19.90 -11.65
C VAL A 175 6.76 -21.31 -11.67
N GLN A 176 6.09 -21.72 -10.59
CA GLN A 176 5.59 -23.08 -10.39
C GLN A 176 4.21 -23.33 -11.01
N CYS A 177 3.46 -22.28 -11.39
CA CYS A 177 2.09 -22.38 -11.91
C CYS A 177 1.90 -21.63 -13.23
N ALA A 178 2.86 -21.73 -14.15
CA ALA A 178 2.86 -21.02 -15.44
C ALA A 178 1.60 -21.27 -16.30
N GLU A 179 1.08 -22.49 -16.27
CA GLU A 179 -0.11 -22.90 -17.03
C GLU A 179 -1.44 -22.44 -16.39
N THR A 180 -1.40 -21.78 -15.23
CA THR A 180 -2.57 -21.30 -14.54
C THR A 180 -3.07 -20.00 -15.16
N PHE A 181 -4.40 -19.90 -15.33
CA PHE A 181 -5.06 -18.67 -15.75
C PHE A 181 -5.73 -18.00 -14.57
N VAL A 182 -5.57 -16.68 -14.46
CA VAL A 182 -6.17 -15.86 -13.41
C VAL A 182 -6.84 -14.64 -14.03
N ARG A 183 -7.98 -14.22 -13.47
CA ARG A 183 -8.65 -12.99 -13.86
C ARG A 183 -7.98 -11.81 -13.19
N LEU A 184 -7.24 -11.03 -13.97
CA LEU A 184 -6.51 -9.86 -13.50
C LEU A 184 -6.32 -8.84 -14.64
N ASP A 185 -5.97 -7.61 -14.28
CA ASP A 185 -5.45 -6.59 -15.20
C ASP A 185 -3.93 -6.72 -15.26
N SER A 186 -3.40 -7.21 -16.41
CA SER A 186 -1.97 -7.47 -16.56
C SER A 186 -1.14 -6.22 -16.33
N SER A 187 -1.56 -5.07 -16.85
CA SER A 187 -0.81 -3.81 -16.75
C SER A 187 -0.68 -3.33 -15.30
N GLN A 188 -1.74 -3.47 -14.52
CA GLN A 188 -1.73 -3.10 -13.11
C GLN A 188 -0.88 -4.07 -12.28
N ILE A 189 -0.98 -5.39 -12.52
CA ILE A 189 -0.15 -6.37 -11.80
C ILE A 189 1.33 -6.26 -12.18
N GLU A 190 1.65 -5.99 -13.44
CA GLU A 190 3.01 -5.67 -13.89
C GLU A 190 3.56 -4.45 -13.16
N GLN A 191 2.76 -3.40 -12.99
CA GLN A 191 3.14 -2.21 -12.19
C GLN A 191 3.46 -2.58 -10.74
N VAL A 192 2.67 -3.48 -10.12
CA VAL A 192 2.96 -3.98 -8.77
C VAL A 192 4.30 -4.69 -8.74
N LEU A 193 4.53 -5.65 -9.64
CA LEU A 193 5.77 -6.44 -9.71
C LEU A 193 7.00 -5.55 -9.95
N ILE A 194 6.89 -4.57 -10.87
CA ILE A 194 7.96 -3.59 -11.14
C ILE A 194 8.27 -2.73 -9.90
N ASN A 195 7.24 -2.28 -9.17
CA ASN A 195 7.46 -1.51 -7.94
C ASN A 195 8.16 -2.35 -6.86
N LEU A 196 7.77 -3.62 -6.70
CA LEU A 196 8.43 -4.54 -5.77
C LEU A 196 9.88 -4.82 -6.19
N MET A 197 10.12 -5.09 -7.49
CA MET A 197 11.46 -5.30 -8.04
C MET A 197 12.35 -4.07 -7.83
N LYS A 198 11.85 -2.87 -8.12
CA LYS A 198 12.58 -1.61 -7.87
C LYS A 198 12.98 -1.49 -6.40
N ASN A 199 12.03 -1.74 -5.49
CA ASN A 199 12.32 -1.68 -4.06
C ASN A 199 13.43 -2.66 -3.65
N ALA A 200 13.40 -3.89 -4.17
CA ALA A 200 14.43 -4.91 -3.94
C ALA A 200 15.80 -4.50 -4.51
N LEU A 201 15.83 -3.97 -5.74
CA LEU A 201 17.08 -3.54 -6.40
C LEU A 201 17.67 -2.24 -5.81
N GLU A 202 16.87 -1.41 -5.15
CA GLU A 202 17.33 -0.19 -4.46
C GLU A 202 17.97 -0.48 -3.09
N THR A 203 17.86 -1.71 -2.61
CA THR A 203 18.62 -2.17 -1.43
C THR A 203 20.06 -2.53 -1.85
N GLU A 204 20.94 -2.80 -0.90
CA GLU A 204 22.28 -3.35 -1.17
C GLU A 204 22.24 -4.87 -1.49
N ALA A 205 21.08 -5.38 -1.88
CA ALA A 205 20.90 -6.79 -2.20
C ALA A 205 21.75 -7.20 -3.41
N THR A 206 22.37 -8.37 -3.30
CA THR A 206 23.11 -9.06 -4.37
C THR A 206 22.30 -10.17 -5.01
N SER A 207 21.16 -10.52 -4.43
CA SER A 207 20.25 -11.55 -4.94
C SER A 207 18.79 -11.15 -4.71
N VAL A 208 17.98 -11.30 -5.75
CA VAL A 208 16.53 -11.15 -5.71
C VAL A 208 15.89 -12.42 -6.24
N ARG A 209 14.91 -12.96 -5.53
CA ARG A 209 14.11 -14.10 -5.98
C ARG A 209 12.66 -13.69 -6.20
N VAL A 210 12.16 -13.95 -7.39
CA VAL A 210 10.73 -13.79 -7.74
C VAL A 210 10.11 -15.18 -7.79
N LYS A 211 9.17 -15.44 -6.89
CA LYS A 211 8.48 -16.73 -6.81
C LYS A 211 6.99 -16.56 -7.08
N VAL A 212 6.44 -17.46 -7.90
CA VAL A 212 5.01 -17.52 -8.20
C VAL A 212 4.53 -18.96 -8.07
N ALA A 213 3.58 -19.18 -7.15
CA ALA A 213 3.05 -20.49 -6.84
C ALA A 213 1.56 -20.43 -6.50
N LEU A 214 0.89 -21.57 -6.53
CA LEU A 214 -0.44 -21.70 -5.95
C LEU A 214 -0.33 -21.75 -4.42
N SER A 215 -1.31 -21.14 -3.74
CA SER A 215 -1.48 -21.28 -2.30
C SER A 215 -1.73 -22.76 -1.92
N GLU A 216 -1.49 -23.13 -0.68
CA GLU A 216 -1.67 -24.52 -0.18
C GLU A 216 -3.07 -25.11 -0.48
N ASN A 217 -4.10 -24.28 -0.49
CA ASN A 217 -5.46 -24.68 -0.84
C ASN A 217 -5.77 -24.65 -2.35
N GLY A 218 -4.81 -24.28 -3.19
CA GLY A 218 -4.93 -24.20 -4.65
C GLY A 218 -5.90 -23.12 -5.18
N ARG A 219 -6.40 -22.21 -4.31
CA ARG A 219 -7.44 -21.23 -4.70
C ARG A 219 -6.88 -19.87 -5.10
N HIS A 220 -5.66 -19.56 -4.75
CA HIS A 220 -5.03 -18.27 -4.99
C HIS A 220 -3.65 -18.46 -5.61
N VAL A 221 -3.25 -17.52 -6.45
CA VAL A 221 -1.86 -17.39 -6.88
C VAL A 221 -1.16 -16.47 -5.90
N VAL A 222 -0.01 -16.90 -5.38
CA VAL A 222 0.87 -16.13 -4.51
C VAL A 222 2.10 -15.73 -5.31
N MET A 223 2.38 -14.44 -5.36
CA MET A 223 3.56 -13.86 -5.99
C MET A 223 4.42 -13.22 -4.91
N SER A 224 5.70 -13.54 -4.83
CA SER A 224 6.64 -12.92 -3.90
C SER A 224 7.88 -12.41 -4.61
N VAL A 225 8.40 -11.28 -4.13
CA VAL A 225 9.71 -10.74 -4.49
C VAL A 225 10.52 -10.69 -3.20
N GLU A 226 11.59 -11.45 -3.14
CA GLU A 226 12.44 -11.62 -1.97
C GLU A 226 13.84 -11.11 -2.29
N ASP A 227 14.39 -10.27 -1.44
CA ASP A 227 15.75 -9.77 -1.55
C ASP A 227 16.57 -10.19 -0.32
N ASN A 228 17.90 -10.24 -0.48
CA ASN A 228 18.83 -10.53 0.60
C ASN A 228 19.46 -9.27 1.20
N GLY A 229 18.77 -8.13 1.13
CA GLY A 229 19.21 -6.88 1.72
C GLY A 229 19.13 -6.84 3.25
N GLY A 230 19.25 -5.66 3.81
CA GLY A 230 19.32 -5.45 5.27
C GLY A 230 18.02 -5.69 6.05
N GLY A 231 16.92 -6.12 5.38
CA GLY A 231 15.62 -6.30 6.01
C GLY A 231 14.93 -4.99 6.40
N ILE A 232 13.82 -5.10 7.10
CA ILE A 232 12.95 -3.98 7.45
C ILE A 232 12.69 -4.01 8.96
N SER A 233 12.87 -2.88 9.67
CA SER A 233 12.51 -2.80 11.09
C SER A 233 11.01 -2.93 11.33
N GLN A 234 10.58 -3.39 12.50
CA GLN A 234 9.17 -3.57 12.82
C GLN A 234 8.37 -2.26 12.70
N GLU A 235 8.94 -1.13 13.11
CA GLU A 235 8.31 0.19 12.97
C GLU A 235 8.05 0.57 11.50
N VAL A 236 8.94 0.16 10.60
CA VAL A 236 8.80 0.38 9.17
C VAL A 236 7.75 -0.56 8.58
N VAL A 237 7.73 -1.84 8.98
CA VAL A 237 6.74 -2.84 8.54
C VAL A 237 5.32 -2.34 8.78
N ASP A 238 5.03 -1.76 9.94
CA ASP A 238 3.70 -1.28 10.31
C ASP A 238 3.23 -0.09 9.45
N ASN A 239 4.17 0.64 8.82
CA ASN A 239 3.88 1.85 8.06
C ASN A 239 4.22 1.75 6.56
N ILE A 240 4.85 0.67 6.09
CA ILE A 240 5.44 0.57 4.75
C ILE A 240 4.44 0.76 3.59
N PHE A 241 3.16 0.44 3.83
CA PHE A 241 2.07 0.65 2.87
C PHE A 241 1.35 1.99 3.06
N THR A 242 1.79 2.82 4.01
CA THR A 242 1.22 4.16 4.19
C THR A 242 1.75 5.07 3.09
N PRO A 243 0.88 5.78 2.34
CA PRO A 243 1.31 6.71 1.32
C PRO A 243 2.23 7.79 1.88
N PHE A 244 3.26 8.15 1.11
CA PHE A 244 4.32 9.11 1.44
C PHE A 244 5.26 8.68 2.59
N PHE A 245 5.07 7.50 3.15
CA PHE A 245 6.02 6.94 4.11
C PHE A 245 7.23 6.38 3.35
N THR A 246 8.42 6.85 3.69
CA THR A 246 9.69 6.39 3.11
C THR A 246 10.83 6.55 4.11
N THR A 247 11.75 5.61 4.11
CA THR A 247 13.03 5.69 4.84
C THR A 247 14.19 6.09 3.94
N LYS A 248 13.94 6.26 2.62
CA LYS A 248 14.96 6.55 1.61
C LYS A 248 15.06 8.05 1.38
N GLU A 249 16.27 8.59 1.31
CA GLU A 249 16.51 9.98 0.88
C GLU A 249 16.07 10.15 -0.58
N GLY A 250 15.16 11.10 -0.81
CA GLY A 250 14.57 11.33 -2.14
C GLY A 250 13.50 10.32 -2.56
N GLY A 251 13.21 9.31 -1.74
CA GLY A 251 12.14 8.36 -1.99
C GLY A 251 10.76 9.05 -1.95
N GLN A 252 9.87 8.66 -2.86
CA GLN A 252 8.53 9.26 -2.96
C GLN A 252 7.52 8.66 -1.97
N GLY A 253 7.78 7.45 -1.43
CA GLY A 253 6.89 6.76 -0.48
C GLY A 253 5.52 6.37 -1.04
N ILE A 254 5.39 6.24 -2.38
CA ILE A 254 4.10 5.99 -3.04
C ILE A 254 4.00 4.57 -3.58
N GLY A 255 5.11 3.98 -4.00
CA GLY A 255 5.12 2.72 -4.76
C GLY A 255 4.36 1.59 -4.06
N LEU A 256 4.63 1.34 -2.78
CA LEU A 256 3.95 0.29 -2.02
C LEU A 256 2.49 0.61 -1.71
N ALA A 257 2.14 1.88 -1.52
CA ALA A 257 0.74 2.28 -1.36
C ALA A 257 -0.08 2.03 -2.64
N VAL A 258 0.49 2.32 -3.81
CA VAL A 258 -0.08 1.98 -5.12
C VAL A 258 -0.21 0.46 -5.28
N CYS A 259 0.82 -0.32 -4.90
CA CYS A 259 0.75 -1.78 -4.92
C CYS A 259 -0.42 -2.30 -4.08
N ARG A 260 -0.57 -1.80 -2.85
CA ARG A 260 -1.68 -2.20 -1.96
C ARG A 260 -3.03 -1.90 -2.57
N GLN A 261 -3.21 -0.72 -3.16
CA GLN A 261 -4.48 -0.33 -3.77
C GLN A 261 -4.80 -1.18 -5.01
N ILE A 262 -3.81 -1.42 -5.89
CA ILE A 262 -3.99 -2.28 -7.07
C ILE A 262 -4.38 -3.70 -6.63
N VAL A 263 -3.64 -4.30 -5.71
CA VAL A 263 -3.91 -5.66 -5.22
C VAL A 263 -5.28 -5.74 -4.54
N SER A 264 -5.67 -4.73 -3.75
CA SER A 264 -7.00 -4.63 -3.14
C SER A 264 -8.11 -4.55 -4.20
N ASN A 265 -7.94 -3.75 -5.25
CA ASN A 265 -8.89 -3.63 -6.35
C ASN A 265 -9.08 -4.96 -7.12
N HIS A 266 -8.08 -5.86 -7.07
CA HIS A 266 -8.16 -7.23 -7.60
C HIS A 266 -8.72 -8.25 -6.59
N GLY A 267 -9.13 -7.81 -5.38
CA GLY A 267 -9.61 -8.68 -4.31
C GLY A 267 -8.50 -9.49 -3.63
N GLY A 268 -7.23 -9.11 -3.83
CA GLY A 268 -6.04 -9.74 -3.25
C GLY A 268 -5.58 -9.09 -1.95
N LEU A 269 -4.53 -9.66 -1.37
CA LEU A 269 -3.85 -9.16 -0.19
C LEU A 269 -2.36 -9.01 -0.49
N ILE A 270 -1.74 -7.95 0.02
CA ILE A 270 -0.30 -7.74 -0.04
C ILE A 270 0.25 -7.59 1.38
N GLY A 271 1.38 -8.18 1.64
CA GLY A 271 2.08 -8.11 2.92
C GLY A 271 3.58 -8.11 2.73
N VAL A 272 4.29 -7.93 3.83
CA VAL A 272 5.74 -7.96 3.91
C VAL A 272 6.16 -8.75 5.15
N GLU A 273 7.23 -9.51 5.04
CA GLU A 273 7.84 -10.25 6.14
C GLU A 273 9.36 -10.24 6.00
N ASN A 274 10.06 -10.23 7.14
CA ASN A 274 11.48 -10.54 7.14
C ASN A 274 11.67 -12.05 7.22
N LYS A 275 12.48 -12.60 6.34
CA LYS A 275 12.93 -13.99 6.42
C LYS A 275 14.28 -14.03 7.12
N SER A 276 14.40 -14.93 8.10
CA SER A 276 15.65 -15.21 8.84
C SER A 276 16.60 -16.07 8.02
#